data_04aa31f3da07bfe7f262bf617ca3cd0d
#
_entry.id   04aa31f3da07bfe7f262bf617ca3cd0d
#
_cell.length_a   1.000
_cell.length_b   1.000
_cell.length_c   1.000
_cell.angle_alpha   90.00
_cell.angle_beta   90.00
_cell.angle_gamma   90.00
#
_symmetry.space_group_name_H-M   'P 1'
#
loop_
_entity.id
_entity.type
_entity.pdbx_description
1 polymer ?
#
loop_
_entity_poly.entity_id
_entity_poly.type
_entity_poly.pdbx_seq_one_letter_code
_entity_poly.pdbx_strand_id
1 'polypeptide(L)'
;MIFDRALRKSAIAPSQSLGGVLSLDSAAGWTGWTSEDAVALSRDRAMKLSTVSRCVELRANAIAMLPVYLMEETTKKRLHNHPLGSLLWGAPNEAMTRFDYERLMQSNLDLSGNAYAWVDRDPRTGRPAELIPLRPDSVIPWVDRAGALWYFYTNPRTGELTRLSPEDVLHY
;
A
#
# COMPACT_ATOMS: atom_id res chain seq x y z
N MET A 1 -6.96 -17.74 -2.28
CA MET A 1 -8.21 -17.81 -3.08
C MET A 1 -9.10 -16.57 -2.94
N ILE A 2 -8.86 -15.67 -2.00
CA ILE A 2 -9.69 -14.46 -1.80
C ILE A 2 -9.40 -13.41 -2.88
N PHE A 3 -8.16 -13.28 -3.36
CA PHE A 3 -7.76 -12.33 -4.41
C PHE A 3 -8.44 -12.56 -5.78
N ASP A 4 -8.90 -13.77 -6.07
CA ASP A 4 -9.33 -14.13 -7.43
C ASP A 4 -10.79 -13.70 -7.72
N ARG A 5 -11.58 -13.37 -6.70
CA ARG A 5 -13.01 -13.11 -6.87
C ARG A 5 -13.36 -11.63 -7.10
N ALA A 6 -12.62 -10.73 -6.49
CA ALA A 6 -12.90 -9.29 -6.52
C ALA A 6 -12.22 -8.55 -7.69
N LEU A 7 -11.04 -9.02 -8.13
CA LEU A 7 -10.23 -8.35 -9.16
C LEU A 7 -10.68 -8.58 -10.61
N ARG A 8 -11.69 -9.43 -10.86
CA ARG A 8 -12.17 -9.74 -12.23
C ARG A 8 -12.91 -8.60 -12.94
N LYS A 9 -13.15 -7.46 -12.31
CA LYS A 9 -14.04 -6.44 -12.89
C LYS A 9 -13.41 -5.37 -13.77
N SER A 10 -12.08 -5.29 -13.88
CA SER A 10 -11.44 -4.29 -14.77
C SER A 10 -10.07 -4.71 -15.28
N ALA A 11 -10.00 -5.82 -16.01
CA ALA A 11 -8.77 -6.16 -16.74
C ALA A 11 -8.56 -5.18 -17.91
N ILE A 12 -7.42 -4.50 -17.94
CA ILE A 12 -6.99 -3.66 -19.06
C ILE A 12 -6.02 -4.49 -19.90
N ALA A 13 -6.25 -4.53 -21.22
CA ALA A 13 -5.38 -5.22 -22.16
C ALA A 13 -3.94 -4.66 -22.10
N PRO A 14 -2.90 -5.51 -22.21
CA PRO A 14 -1.48 -5.16 -21.94
C PRO A 14 -0.78 -4.37 -23.07
N SER A 15 -1.48 -3.60 -23.88
CA SER A 15 -0.91 -3.01 -25.11
C SER A 15 -0.68 -1.50 -25.08
N GLN A 16 -0.59 -0.85 -23.93
CA GLN A 16 -0.16 0.55 -23.92
C GLN A 16 1.12 0.69 -23.09
N SER A 17 2.23 0.91 -23.81
CA SER A 17 3.47 1.36 -23.19
C SER A 17 3.20 2.63 -22.39
N LEU A 18 3.35 2.56 -21.09
CA LEU A 18 3.36 3.71 -20.18
C LEU A 18 4.64 4.53 -20.48
N GLY A 19 4.62 5.30 -21.55
CA GLY A 19 5.65 6.30 -21.84
C GLY A 19 5.52 7.43 -20.82
N GLY A 20 6.42 7.48 -19.87
CA GLY A 20 6.48 8.53 -18.88
C GLY A 20 6.83 8.07 -17.47
N VAL A 21 7.48 6.93 -17.32
CA VAL A 21 8.23 6.63 -16.10
C VAL A 21 9.34 7.68 -16.01
N LEU A 22 9.28 8.55 -15.00
CA LEU A 22 10.43 9.37 -14.62
C LEU A 22 11.60 8.42 -14.44
N SER A 23 12.51 8.42 -15.42
CA SER A 23 13.69 7.57 -15.34
C SER A 23 14.50 8.01 -14.12
N LEU A 24 14.92 7.07 -13.30
CA LEU A 24 15.84 7.28 -12.17
C LEU A 24 17.18 7.91 -12.60
N ASP A 25 17.44 8.05 -13.90
CA ASP A 25 18.61 8.74 -14.47
C ASP A 25 18.70 10.22 -14.08
N SER A 26 17.56 10.85 -13.73
CA SER A 26 17.61 12.25 -13.24
C SER A 26 18.13 12.37 -11.80
N ALA A 27 18.08 11.31 -11.01
CA ALA A 27 18.59 11.31 -9.64
C ALA A 27 20.12 11.04 -9.58
N ALA A 28 20.69 10.38 -10.61
CA ALA A 28 22.12 10.06 -10.68
C ALA A 28 23.00 11.32 -10.74
N GLY A 29 22.49 12.41 -11.31
CA GLY A 29 23.21 13.69 -11.38
C GLY A 29 23.42 14.40 -10.03
N TRP A 30 22.65 14.05 -9.00
CA TRP A 30 22.71 14.71 -7.70
C TRP A 30 23.60 14.00 -6.68
N THR A 31 23.84 12.71 -6.86
CA THR A 31 24.60 11.88 -5.91
C THR A 31 26.05 11.60 -6.34
N GLY A 32 26.45 11.95 -7.57
CA GLY A 32 27.79 11.64 -8.10
C GLY A 32 28.05 10.14 -8.31
N TRP A 33 27.02 9.31 -8.22
CA TRP A 33 27.09 7.86 -8.45
C TRP A 33 26.73 7.58 -9.90
N THR A 34 27.59 6.87 -10.59
CA THR A 34 27.28 6.41 -11.96
C THR A 34 26.32 5.23 -11.91
N SER A 35 25.55 5.05 -12.98
CA SER A 35 24.56 3.96 -13.07
C SER A 35 25.17 2.55 -12.95
N GLU A 36 26.47 2.42 -13.14
CA GLU A 36 27.22 1.16 -13.00
C GLU A 36 27.52 0.83 -11.52
N ASP A 37 27.61 1.84 -10.67
CA ASP A 37 27.89 1.69 -9.22
C ASP A 37 26.59 1.64 -8.37
N ALA A 38 25.46 2.04 -8.94
CA ALA A 38 24.17 1.94 -8.30
C ALA A 38 23.69 0.47 -8.28
N VAL A 39 24.23 -0.31 -7.38
CA VAL A 39 23.61 -1.58 -6.98
C VAL A 39 22.23 -1.22 -6.46
N ALA A 40 21.20 -1.43 -7.29
CA ALA A 40 19.82 -1.17 -6.92
C ALA A 40 19.54 -1.90 -5.59
N LEU A 41 19.51 -1.13 -4.51
CA LEU A 41 19.28 -1.67 -3.18
C LEU A 41 17.80 -2.04 -3.11
N SER A 42 17.49 -3.27 -3.53
CA SER A 42 16.12 -3.76 -3.42
C SER A 42 15.75 -3.85 -1.94
N ARG A 43 14.48 -3.66 -1.64
CA ARG A 43 13.88 -3.83 -0.33
C ARG A 43 14.33 -5.14 0.35
N ASP A 44 14.31 -6.26 -0.38
CA ASP A 44 14.71 -7.56 0.13
C ASP A 44 16.21 -7.62 0.47
N ARG A 45 17.05 -6.90 -0.27
CA ARG A 45 18.48 -6.78 0.06
C ARG A 45 18.71 -5.90 1.28
N ALA A 46 18.00 -4.79 1.41
CA ALA A 46 18.08 -3.92 2.58
C ALA A 46 17.72 -4.68 3.86
N MET A 47 16.67 -5.50 3.83
CA MET A 47 16.23 -6.29 4.97
C MET A 47 17.19 -7.42 5.35
N LYS A 48 18.14 -7.81 4.48
CA LYS A 48 19.21 -8.76 4.84
C LYS A 48 20.29 -8.14 5.73
N LEU A 49 20.38 -6.82 5.78
CA LEU A 49 21.27 -6.12 6.69
C LEU A 49 20.64 -6.10 8.09
N SER A 50 21.27 -6.74 9.05
CA SER A 50 20.74 -6.90 10.40
C SER A 50 20.42 -5.57 11.08
N THR A 51 21.25 -4.55 10.87
CA THR A 51 21.01 -3.21 11.41
C THR A 51 19.77 -2.55 10.82
N VAL A 52 19.59 -2.63 9.50
CA VAL A 52 18.41 -2.07 8.81
C VAL A 52 17.16 -2.80 9.25
N SER A 53 17.17 -4.12 9.19
CA SER A 53 16.06 -4.97 9.64
C SER A 53 15.63 -4.62 11.06
N ARG A 54 16.61 -4.49 11.98
CA ARG A 54 16.35 -4.18 13.38
C ARG A 54 15.75 -2.78 13.58
N CYS A 55 16.23 -1.78 12.84
CA CYS A 55 15.68 -0.42 12.90
C CYS A 55 14.23 -0.38 12.38
N VAL A 56 13.95 -1.03 11.24
CA VAL A 56 12.60 -1.11 10.67
C VAL A 56 11.65 -1.84 11.61
N GLU A 57 12.05 -3.00 12.15
CA GLU A 57 11.24 -3.76 13.11
C GLU A 57 10.91 -2.97 14.37
N LEU A 58 11.89 -2.28 14.93
CA LEU A 58 11.69 -1.48 16.14
C LEU A 58 10.67 -0.37 15.91
N ARG A 59 10.79 0.36 14.81
CA ARG A 59 9.84 1.42 14.44
C ARG A 59 8.45 0.87 14.15
N ALA A 60 8.38 -0.18 13.33
CA ALA A 60 7.13 -0.79 12.94
C ALA A 60 6.37 -1.36 14.15
N ASN A 61 7.06 -2.03 15.08
CA ASN A 61 6.46 -2.52 16.30
C ASN A 61 5.98 -1.38 17.21
N ALA A 62 6.78 -0.31 17.35
CA ALA A 62 6.39 0.83 18.16
C ALA A 62 5.11 1.51 17.63
N ILE A 63 5.00 1.69 16.32
CA ILE A 63 3.78 2.27 15.70
C ILE A 63 2.59 1.31 15.82
N ALA A 64 2.77 0.01 15.57
CA ALA A 64 1.71 -0.99 15.66
C ALA A 64 1.10 -1.13 17.07
N MET A 65 1.84 -0.76 18.10
CA MET A 65 1.35 -0.73 19.49
C MET A 65 0.47 0.48 19.78
N LEU A 66 0.52 1.54 18.98
CA LEU A 66 -0.25 2.74 19.23
C LEU A 66 -1.74 2.49 19.04
N PRO A 67 -2.59 2.96 19.95
CA PRO A 67 -4.02 2.84 19.76
C PRO A 67 -4.52 3.78 18.67
N VAL A 68 -5.32 3.28 17.74
CA VAL A 68 -6.01 4.06 16.71
C VAL A 68 -7.40 4.41 17.21
N TYR A 69 -7.84 5.65 17.02
CA TYR A 69 -9.16 6.10 17.40
C TYR A 69 -9.87 6.77 16.25
N LEU A 70 -11.14 6.43 16.06
CA LEU A 70 -12.02 7.15 15.17
C LEU A 70 -12.61 8.33 15.96
N MET A 71 -12.49 9.53 15.40
CA MET A 71 -12.99 10.76 16.02
C MET A 71 -13.97 11.45 15.07
N GLU A 72 -15.01 12.03 15.64
CA GLU A 72 -15.91 12.90 14.91
C GLU A 72 -15.19 14.21 14.56
N GLU A 73 -15.27 14.64 13.32
CA GLU A 73 -14.53 15.81 12.84
C GLU A 73 -14.91 17.09 13.59
N THR A 74 -16.19 17.28 13.83
CA THR A 74 -16.74 18.52 14.43
C THR A 74 -16.52 18.58 15.93
N THR A 75 -16.87 17.52 16.66
CA THR A 75 -16.86 17.52 18.13
C THR A 75 -15.56 17.00 18.75
N LYS A 76 -14.70 16.38 17.91
CA LYS A 76 -13.48 15.67 18.35
C LYS A 76 -13.73 14.59 19.40
N LYS A 77 -14.97 14.09 19.48
CA LYS A 77 -15.34 12.98 20.35
C LYS A 77 -15.01 11.65 19.71
N ARG A 78 -14.60 10.67 20.52
CA ARG A 78 -14.34 9.30 20.06
C ARG A 78 -15.65 8.60 19.67
N LEU A 79 -15.65 7.97 18.51
CA LEU A 79 -16.77 7.18 18.00
C LEU A 79 -16.53 5.71 18.35
N HIS A 80 -17.23 5.20 19.37
CA HIS A 80 -17.06 3.81 19.81
C HIS A 80 -17.84 2.80 18.99
N ASN A 81 -18.98 3.19 18.43
CA ASN A 81 -19.92 2.29 17.73
C ASN A 81 -19.98 2.58 16.22
N HIS A 82 -18.84 2.86 15.61
CA HIS A 82 -18.80 3.09 14.18
C HIS A 82 -18.55 1.77 13.41
N PRO A 83 -19.18 1.54 12.24
CA PRO A 83 -19.01 0.31 11.45
C PRO A 83 -17.55 0.02 11.06
N LEU A 84 -16.73 1.05 10.88
CA LEU A 84 -15.28 0.90 10.60
C LEU A 84 -14.48 0.46 11.84
N GLY A 85 -15.07 0.44 13.02
CA GLY A 85 -14.39 0.08 14.26
C GLY A 85 -13.84 -1.34 14.21
N SER A 86 -14.59 -2.29 13.66
CA SER A 86 -14.17 -3.68 13.51
C SER A 86 -12.90 -3.84 12.68
N LEU A 87 -12.73 -3.02 11.64
CA LEU A 87 -11.54 -3.02 10.79
C LEU A 87 -10.35 -2.33 11.46
N LEU A 88 -10.59 -1.23 12.17
CA LEU A 88 -9.52 -0.41 12.75
C LEU A 88 -9.03 -0.94 14.11
N TRP A 89 -9.92 -1.56 14.91
CA TRP A 89 -9.60 -2.03 16.27
C TRP A 89 -9.53 -3.55 16.38
N GLY A 90 -10.19 -4.24 15.48
CA GLY A 90 -10.23 -5.70 15.43
C GLY A 90 -9.25 -6.29 14.42
N ALA A 91 -9.77 -7.07 13.50
CA ALA A 91 -9.01 -7.67 12.40
C ALA A 91 -9.32 -6.93 11.09
N PRO A 92 -8.32 -6.34 10.44
CA PRO A 92 -8.50 -5.66 9.14
C PRO A 92 -8.87 -6.62 8.01
N ASN A 93 -8.52 -7.90 8.14
CA ASN A 93 -8.90 -8.99 7.23
C ASN A 93 -8.82 -10.34 7.96
N GLU A 94 -9.25 -11.42 7.29
CA GLU A 94 -9.25 -12.78 7.88
C GLU A 94 -7.85 -13.34 8.19
N ALA A 95 -6.81 -12.82 7.56
CA ALA A 95 -5.46 -13.39 7.64
C ALA A 95 -4.54 -12.65 8.64
N MET A 96 -4.91 -11.47 9.11
CA MET A 96 -4.01 -10.60 9.88
C MET A 96 -4.70 -9.99 11.08
N THR A 97 -3.96 -9.91 12.19
CA THR A 97 -4.36 -9.06 13.31
C THR A 97 -4.12 -7.59 12.98
N ARG A 98 -4.76 -6.67 13.73
CA ARG A 98 -4.47 -5.24 13.62
C ARG A 98 -2.98 -4.94 13.78
N PHE A 99 -2.34 -5.56 14.77
CA PHE A 99 -0.91 -5.36 15.03
C PHE A 99 -0.04 -5.76 13.82
N ASP A 100 -0.32 -6.92 13.21
CA ASP A 100 0.43 -7.39 12.04
C ASP A 100 0.22 -6.50 10.82
N TYR A 101 -0.99 -5.99 10.63
CA TYR A 101 -1.33 -5.07 9.56
C TYR A 101 -0.57 -3.74 9.71
N GLU A 102 -0.67 -3.08 10.86
CA GLU A 102 0.00 -1.81 11.11
C GLU A 102 1.52 -1.94 11.03
N ARG A 103 2.07 -3.04 11.58
CA ARG A 103 3.49 -3.35 11.47
C ARG A 103 3.94 -3.50 10.02
N LEU A 104 3.15 -4.19 9.18
CA LEU A 104 3.44 -4.37 7.77
C LEU A 104 3.35 -3.04 7.01
N MET A 105 2.32 -2.25 7.26
CA MET A 105 2.14 -0.94 6.61
C MET A 105 3.30 0.00 6.97
N GLN A 106 3.69 0.06 8.24
CA GLN A 106 4.83 0.87 8.66
C GLN A 106 6.15 0.38 8.06
N SER A 107 6.37 -0.93 7.99
CA SER A 107 7.57 -1.48 7.33
C SER A 107 7.61 -1.16 5.84
N ASN A 108 6.45 -1.16 5.16
CA ASN A 108 6.34 -0.74 3.77
C ASN A 108 6.69 0.73 3.59
N LEU A 109 6.17 1.57 4.48
CA LEU A 109 6.45 3.01 4.47
C LEU A 109 7.94 3.29 4.71
N ASP A 110 8.56 2.64 5.68
CA ASP A 110 9.99 2.82 6.00
C ASP A 110 10.92 2.38 4.87
N LEU A 111 10.57 1.30 4.14
CA LEU A 111 11.42 0.72 3.10
C LEU A 111 11.18 1.27 1.70
N SER A 112 9.96 1.71 1.41
CA SER A 112 9.55 2.11 0.06
C SER A 112 9.05 3.54 -0.01
N GLY A 113 8.93 4.24 1.12
CA GLY A 113 8.38 5.60 1.20
C GLY A 113 6.87 5.67 0.97
N ASN A 114 6.23 4.55 0.65
CA ASN A 114 4.79 4.45 0.42
C ASN A 114 4.27 3.12 0.96
N ALA A 115 3.03 3.12 1.43
CA ALA A 115 2.32 1.90 1.78
C ALA A 115 0.89 1.96 1.24
N TYR A 116 0.40 0.85 0.73
CA TYR A 116 -0.90 0.78 0.07
C TYR A 116 -1.73 -0.35 0.66
N ALA A 117 -3.01 -0.11 0.85
CA ALA A 117 -3.98 -1.14 1.14
C ALA A 117 -5.20 -0.99 0.25
N TRP A 118 -5.66 -2.10 -0.31
CA TRP A 118 -6.91 -2.14 -1.04
C TRP A 118 -8.07 -2.33 -0.06
N VAL A 119 -9.11 -1.50 -0.24
CA VAL A 119 -10.35 -1.54 0.52
C VAL A 119 -11.31 -2.46 -0.21
N ASP A 120 -11.47 -3.69 0.25
CA ASP A 120 -12.53 -4.56 -0.23
C ASP A 120 -13.86 -4.13 0.36
N ARG A 121 -14.88 -4.03 -0.51
CA ARG A 121 -16.21 -3.57 -0.12
C ARG A 121 -17.24 -4.69 -0.27
N ASP A 122 -18.13 -4.81 0.70
CA ASP A 122 -19.30 -5.65 0.59
C ASP A 122 -20.14 -5.22 -0.63
N PRO A 123 -20.35 -6.11 -1.62
CA PRO A 123 -21.08 -5.77 -2.84
C PRO A 123 -22.56 -5.40 -2.61
N ARG A 124 -23.13 -5.74 -1.45
CA ARG A 124 -24.52 -5.45 -1.11
C ARG A 124 -24.70 -4.07 -0.48
N THR A 125 -23.73 -3.68 0.37
CA THR A 125 -23.84 -2.47 1.18
C THR A 125 -22.91 -1.35 0.75
N GLY A 126 -21.89 -1.67 -0.07
CA GLY A 126 -20.82 -0.74 -0.47
C GLY A 126 -19.87 -0.37 0.69
N ARG A 127 -20.07 -0.93 1.87
CA ARG A 127 -19.24 -0.61 3.05
C ARG A 127 -17.92 -1.36 3.00
N PRO A 128 -16.83 -0.75 3.50
CA PRO A 128 -15.57 -1.45 3.67
C PRO A 128 -15.77 -2.72 4.51
N ALA A 129 -15.33 -3.86 3.97
CA ALA A 129 -15.39 -5.16 4.61
C ALA A 129 -14.02 -5.64 5.06
N GLU A 130 -12.98 -5.42 4.23
CA GLU A 130 -11.61 -5.81 4.53
C GLU A 130 -10.60 -4.78 4.03
N LEU A 131 -9.43 -4.75 4.70
CA LEU A 131 -8.26 -4.00 4.28
C LEU A 131 -7.14 -4.98 3.90
N ILE A 132 -6.77 -5.00 2.63
CA ILE A 132 -5.80 -5.94 2.09
C ILE A 132 -4.52 -5.19 1.74
N PRO A 133 -3.40 -5.43 2.45
CA PRO A 133 -2.13 -4.77 2.15
C PRO A 133 -1.64 -5.14 0.75
N LEU A 134 -1.22 -4.14 -0.02
CA LEU A 134 -0.59 -4.32 -1.32
C LEU A 134 0.91 -4.11 -1.21
N ARG A 135 1.68 -4.86 -2.00
CA ARG A 135 3.13 -4.64 -2.09
C ARG A 135 3.40 -3.32 -2.80
N PRO A 136 4.19 -2.40 -2.22
CA PRO A 136 4.50 -1.12 -2.86
C PRO A 136 5.12 -1.27 -4.25
N ASP A 137 5.98 -2.27 -4.44
CA ASP A 137 6.64 -2.57 -5.73
C ASP A 137 5.65 -2.97 -6.84
N SER A 138 4.43 -3.36 -6.44
CA SER A 138 3.38 -3.82 -7.37
C SER A 138 2.31 -2.75 -7.62
N VAL A 139 2.44 -1.57 -7.03
CA VAL A 139 1.48 -0.47 -7.17
C VAL A 139 2.15 0.73 -7.81
N ILE A 140 1.58 1.24 -8.88
CA ILE A 140 2.04 2.46 -9.57
C ILE A 140 0.93 3.50 -9.47
N PRO A 141 1.12 4.58 -8.67
CA PRO A 141 0.22 5.73 -8.70
C PRO A 141 0.39 6.48 -10.02
N TRP A 142 -0.69 6.84 -10.64
CA TRP A 142 -0.70 7.54 -11.92
C TRP A 142 -1.77 8.64 -11.93
N VAL A 143 -1.38 9.81 -12.40
CA VAL A 143 -2.28 10.95 -12.56
C VAL A 143 -2.63 11.09 -14.03
N ASP A 144 -3.91 11.08 -14.36
CA ASP A 144 -4.36 11.25 -15.74
C ASP A 144 -4.24 12.70 -16.22
N ARG A 145 -4.55 12.95 -17.50
CA ARG A 145 -4.49 14.30 -18.09
C ARG A 145 -5.52 15.26 -17.48
N ALA A 146 -6.53 14.75 -16.82
CA ALA A 146 -7.56 15.53 -16.13
C ALA A 146 -7.19 15.83 -14.69
N GLY A 147 -6.03 15.33 -14.20
CA GLY A 147 -5.57 15.47 -12.81
C GLY A 147 -6.17 14.43 -11.86
N ALA A 148 -6.90 13.44 -12.36
CA ALA A 148 -7.44 12.37 -11.52
C ALA A 148 -6.35 11.33 -11.20
N LEU A 149 -6.24 11.00 -9.91
CA LEU A 149 -5.31 9.97 -9.42
C LEU A 149 -5.91 8.59 -9.61
N TRP A 150 -5.12 7.65 -10.07
CA TRP A 150 -5.45 6.23 -10.21
C TRP A 150 -4.30 5.38 -9.69
N TYR A 151 -4.57 4.13 -9.36
CA TYR A 151 -3.54 3.18 -8.96
C TYR A 151 -3.58 1.97 -9.89
N PHE A 152 -2.43 1.63 -10.47
CA PHE A 152 -2.26 0.42 -11.24
C PHE A 152 -1.57 -0.63 -10.38
N TYR A 153 -2.29 -1.71 -10.11
CA TYR A 153 -1.79 -2.83 -9.33
C TYR A 153 -1.49 -4.01 -10.23
N THR A 154 -0.26 -4.50 -10.17
CA THR A 154 0.15 -5.74 -10.85
C THR A 154 0.13 -6.87 -9.85
N ASN A 155 -0.71 -7.88 -10.07
CA ASN A 155 -0.76 -9.04 -9.19
C ASN A 155 0.56 -9.83 -9.33
N PRO A 156 1.36 -9.99 -8.26
CA PRO A 156 2.66 -10.65 -8.35
C PRO A 156 2.59 -12.15 -8.65
N ARG A 157 1.41 -12.78 -8.52
CA ARG A 157 1.21 -14.20 -8.82
C ARG A 157 0.74 -14.45 -10.26
N THR A 158 -0.17 -13.62 -10.75
CA THR A 158 -0.80 -13.81 -12.07
C THR A 158 -0.21 -12.89 -13.14
N GLY A 159 0.50 -11.83 -12.74
CA GLY A 159 0.97 -10.78 -13.64
C GLY A 159 -0.17 -9.88 -14.19
N GLU A 160 -1.39 -10.08 -13.72
CA GLU A 160 -2.55 -9.30 -14.17
C GLU A 160 -2.46 -7.86 -13.67
N LEU A 161 -2.67 -6.92 -14.58
CA LEU A 161 -2.72 -5.49 -14.28
C LEU A 161 -4.15 -5.06 -14.02
N THR A 162 -4.41 -4.49 -12.84
CA THR A 162 -5.73 -4.01 -12.43
C THR A 162 -5.65 -2.52 -12.11
N ARG A 163 -6.61 -1.76 -12.62
CA ARG A 163 -6.77 -0.34 -12.26
C ARG A 163 -7.68 -0.23 -11.04
N LEU A 164 -7.19 0.42 -9.99
CA LEU A 164 -7.92 0.67 -8.76
C LEU A 164 -8.33 2.14 -8.68
N SER A 165 -9.52 2.39 -8.18
CA SER A 165 -10.01 3.74 -7.87
C SER A 165 -9.29 4.29 -6.63
N PRO A 166 -9.06 5.61 -6.54
CA PRO A 166 -8.53 6.22 -5.33
C PRO A 166 -9.41 6.01 -4.10
N GLU A 167 -10.73 5.81 -4.30
CA GLU A 167 -11.67 5.52 -3.22
C GLU A 167 -11.50 4.12 -2.61
N ASP A 168 -10.87 3.22 -3.36
CA ASP A 168 -10.65 1.82 -2.95
C ASP A 168 -9.20 1.54 -2.55
N VAL A 169 -8.38 2.58 -2.43
CA VAL A 169 -6.98 2.44 -2.01
C VAL A 169 -6.69 3.40 -0.86
N LEU A 170 -6.24 2.84 0.27
CA LEU A 170 -5.59 3.63 1.31
C LEU A 170 -4.12 3.77 0.93
N HIS A 171 -3.67 4.99 0.79
CA HIS A 171 -2.29 5.35 0.49
C HIS A 171 -1.71 6.15 1.66
N TYR A 172 -0.61 5.64 2.23
CA TYR A 172 0.11 6.21 3.36
C TYR A 172 1.42 6.80 2.90
#